data_9a3dcedc59ef6def978217d3e95298a9
#
_entry.id   9a3dcedc59ef6def978217d3e95298a9
#
_cell.length_a   1.000
_cell.length_b   1.000
_cell.length_c   1.000
_cell.angle_alpha   90.00
_cell.angle_beta   90.00
_cell.angle_gamma   90.00
#
_symmetry.space_group_name_H-M   'P 1'
#
loop_
_entity.id
_entity.type
_entity.pdbx_description
1 polymer ?
#
loop_
_entity_poly.entity_id
_entity_poly.type
_entity_poly.pdbx_seq_one_letter_code
_entity_poly.pdbx_strand_id
1 'polypeptide(L)'
;ANDVTVSGSISSGTGSTTIAVSDGGTIGLGGTSGNMTITGTELGNITAGTLNIGNSSTGNITVDGISAANSNNATTVNLTTASASSVSFSNNASTFQALDVSSGNGINQSVNVTTSSAATLDADSDDDGSGDYSNTAGTFSTGGSALSITANDFGLSGAINTGTGTTNILVSD
;
A
#
# COMPACT_ATOMS: atom_id res chain seq x y z
N ALA A 1 20.62 -12.04 0.49
CA ALA A 1 19.64 -11.00 0.32
C ALA A 1 19.38 -10.84 -1.17
N ASN A 2 18.15 -10.98 -1.56
CA ASN A 2 17.74 -10.86 -2.96
C ASN A 2 17.03 -9.53 -3.12
N ASP A 3 17.81 -8.45 -3.15
CA ASP A 3 17.29 -7.10 -3.26
C ASP A 3 17.28 -6.64 -4.73
N VAL A 4 16.39 -5.72 -5.05
CA VAL A 4 16.33 -5.06 -6.34
C VAL A 4 16.99 -3.69 -6.23
N THR A 5 17.86 -3.35 -7.19
CA THR A 5 18.46 -2.02 -7.25
C THR A 5 18.06 -1.34 -8.56
N VAL A 6 17.30 -0.25 -8.44
CA VAL A 6 16.83 0.56 -9.56
C VAL A 6 17.58 1.88 -9.59
N SER A 7 18.81 1.85 -10.15
CA SER A 7 19.64 3.06 -10.32
C SER A 7 19.36 3.81 -11.63
N GLY A 8 18.75 3.16 -12.60
CA GLY A 8 18.26 3.75 -13.84
C GLY A 8 16.74 3.87 -13.83
N SER A 9 16.13 4.23 -14.95
CA SER A 9 14.67 4.34 -15.07
C SER A 9 14.02 3.06 -15.60
N ILE A 10 12.89 2.68 -15.02
CA ILE A 10 11.93 1.72 -15.58
C ILE A 10 10.72 2.49 -16.06
N SER A 11 10.27 2.27 -17.28
CA SER A 11 9.06 2.92 -17.78
C SER A 11 8.19 1.94 -18.57
N SER A 12 6.99 1.73 -18.10
CA SER A 12 5.91 1.05 -18.82
C SER A 12 4.86 2.04 -19.37
N GLY A 13 5.13 3.35 -19.28
CA GLY A 13 4.19 4.38 -19.70
C GLY A 13 2.85 4.27 -18.95
N THR A 14 1.76 4.07 -19.68
CA THR A 14 0.43 3.85 -19.11
C THR A 14 0.15 2.38 -18.77
N GLY A 15 1.08 1.48 -19.06
CA GLY A 15 1.00 0.07 -18.72
C GLY A 15 1.35 -0.22 -17.25
N SER A 16 1.51 -1.49 -16.92
CA SER A 16 1.86 -1.92 -15.58
C SER A 16 3.32 -2.37 -15.46
N THR A 17 3.91 -2.11 -14.30
CA THR A 17 5.18 -2.69 -13.86
C THR A 17 4.91 -3.50 -12.59
N THR A 18 5.48 -4.69 -12.49
CA THR A 18 5.37 -5.53 -11.30
C THR A 18 6.74 -5.81 -10.70
N ILE A 19 6.88 -5.57 -9.40
CA ILE A 19 8.06 -5.92 -8.60
C ILE A 19 7.58 -6.74 -7.41
N ALA A 20 8.07 -7.97 -7.31
CA ALA A 20 7.65 -8.89 -6.27
C ALA A 20 8.79 -9.82 -5.85
N VAL A 21 8.71 -10.35 -4.63
CA VAL A 21 9.53 -11.47 -4.18
C VAL A 21 8.94 -12.78 -4.68
N SER A 22 9.78 -13.75 -5.01
CA SER A 22 9.35 -15.01 -5.62
C SER A 22 9.04 -16.13 -4.62
N ASP A 23 9.34 -15.94 -3.34
CA ASP A 23 9.42 -17.03 -2.35
C ASP A 23 8.82 -16.68 -0.97
N GLY A 24 7.84 -15.80 -0.93
CA GLY A 24 7.17 -15.42 0.34
C GLY A 24 7.97 -14.45 1.21
N GLY A 25 9.02 -13.83 0.68
CA GLY A 25 9.81 -12.83 1.39
C GLY A 25 9.04 -11.55 1.67
N THR A 26 9.50 -10.78 2.64
CA THR A 26 8.92 -9.48 3.01
C THR A 26 9.43 -8.36 2.11
N ILE A 27 8.63 -7.30 1.98
CA ILE A 27 9.02 -6.08 1.25
C ILE A 27 9.04 -4.89 2.20
N GLY A 28 10.17 -4.17 2.22
CA GLY A 28 10.28 -2.84 2.79
C GLY A 28 10.13 -1.79 1.70
N LEU A 29 9.21 -0.84 1.87
CA LEU A 29 8.98 0.24 0.93
C LEU A 29 9.27 1.59 1.60
N GLY A 30 10.26 2.32 1.09
CA GLY A 30 10.71 3.60 1.63
C GLY A 30 11.86 3.48 2.62
N GLY A 31 11.68 3.94 3.86
CA GLY A 31 12.71 4.01 4.90
C GLY A 31 12.93 2.73 5.69
N THR A 32 12.23 1.65 5.38
CA THR A 32 12.30 0.38 6.10
C THR A 32 12.89 -0.73 5.22
N SER A 33 13.50 -1.74 5.85
CA SER A 33 14.09 -2.89 5.15
C SER A 33 13.15 -4.09 5.15
N GLY A 34 13.29 -4.93 4.12
CA GLY A 34 12.65 -6.24 4.00
C GLY A 34 13.63 -7.28 3.44
N ASN A 35 13.14 -8.45 3.05
CA ASN A 35 13.92 -9.36 2.22
C ASN A 35 14.24 -8.71 0.86
N MET A 36 13.30 -7.91 0.34
CA MET A 36 13.50 -6.96 -0.72
C MET A 36 13.18 -5.55 -0.21
N THR A 37 14.00 -4.58 -0.54
CA THR A 37 13.80 -3.18 -0.20
C THR A 37 13.63 -2.36 -1.47
N ILE A 38 12.59 -1.54 -1.52
CA ILE A 38 12.41 -0.54 -2.57
C ILE A 38 12.46 0.83 -1.88
N THR A 39 13.57 1.52 -1.99
CA THR A 39 13.72 2.85 -1.40
C THR A 39 12.83 3.87 -2.12
N GLY A 40 12.56 5.00 -1.48
CA GLY A 40 11.81 6.09 -2.11
C GLY A 40 12.48 6.58 -3.40
N THR A 41 13.81 6.60 -3.48
CA THR A 41 14.55 6.97 -4.70
C THR A 41 14.33 5.97 -5.81
N GLU A 42 14.39 4.68 -5.54
CA GLU A 42 14.13 3.62 -6.52
C GLU A 42 12.70 3.64 -7.02
N LEU A 43 11.74 3.86 -6.11
CA LEU A 43 10.34 4.04 -6.47
C LEU A 43 10.17 5.22 -7.45
N GLY A 44 10.84 6.34 -7.20
CA GLY A 44 10.84 7.53 -8.06
C GLY A 44 11.44 7.30 -9.45
N ASN A 45 12.22 6.26 -9.64
CA ASN A 45 12.81 5.87 -10.93
C ASN A 45 11.85 4.99 -11.77
N ILE A 46 10.65 4.67 -11.27
CA ILE A 46 9.68 3.81 -11.95
C ILE A 46 8.49 4.62 -12.42
N THR A 47 8.27 4.65 -13.73
CA THR A 47 7.08 5.27 -14.36
C THR A 47 6.13 4.18 -14.84
N ALA A 48 4.89 4.21 -14.36
CA ALA A 48 3.87 3.22 -14.72
C ALA A 48 2.46 3.80 -14.60
N GLY A 49 1.53 3.30 -15.40
CA GLY A 49 0.10 3.49 -15.13
C GLY A 49 -0.29 2.81 -13.82
N THR A 50 0.14 1.56 -13.64
CA THR A 50 -0.01 0.82 -12.39
C THR A 50 1.32 0.20 -11.98
N LEU A 51 1.76 0.48 -10.76
CA LEU A 51 2.92 -0.17 -10.16
C LEU A 51 2.44 -1.19 -9.14
N ASN A 52 2.61 -2.48 -9.48
CA ASN A 52 2.29 -3.58 -8.57
C ASN A 52 3.53 -3.92 -7.74
N ILE A 53 3.40 -3.86 -6.42
CA ILE A 53 4.42 -4.24 -5.45
C ILE A 53 3.90 -5.43 -4.66
N GLY A 54 4.60 -6.54 -4.78
CA GLY A 54 4.17 -7.82 -4.21
C GLY A 54 3.21 -8.59 -5.13
N ASN A 55 2.77 -9.73 -4.63
CA ASN A 55 1.81 -10.67 -5.25
C ASN A 55 1.22 -11.59 -4.18
N SER A 56 0.36 -12.53 -4.58
CA SER A 56 -0.27 -13.50 -3.67
C SER A 56 0.68 -14.50 -2.96
N SER A 57 1.98 -14.40 -3.20
CA SER A 57 3.02 -15.17 -2.47
C SER A 57 3.93 -14.27 -1.63
N THR A 58 3.75 -12.95 -1.67
CA THR A 58 4.57 -12.00 -0.93
C THR A 58 4.22 -12.02 0.54
N GLY A 59 5.22 -12.06 1.41
CA GLY A 59 5.07 -11.87 2.84
C GLY A 59 4.62 -10.46 3.21
N ASN A 60 4.85 -10.05 4.45
CA ASN A 60 4.43 -8.72 4.89
C ASN A 60 5.09 -7.59 4.06
N ILE A 61 4.31 -6.54 3.80
CA ILE A 61 4.81 -5.29 3.22
C ILE A 61 4.77 -4.21 4.29
N THR A 62 5.90 -3.54 4.52
CA THR A 62 5.97 -2.39 5.42
C THR A 62 6.28 -1.13 4.61
N VAL A 63 5.46 -0.11 4.78
CA VAL A 63 5.58 1.19 4.11
C VAL A 63 6.03 2.25 5.11
N ASP A 64 7.12 2.95 4.81
CA ASP A 64 7.72 3.95 5.69
C ASP A 64 8.20 5.16 4.90
N GLY A 65 7.49 6.27 4.99
CA GLY A 65 7.95 7.58 4.52
C GLY A 65 8.05 7.73 3.00
N ILE A 66 7.08 7.25 2.25
CA ILE A 66 7.01 7.52 0.80
C ILE A 66 6.52 8.95 0.58
N SER A 67 7.36 9.77 -0.06
CA SER A 67 6.96 11.13 -0.43
C SER A 67 6.16 11.16 -1.74
N ALA A 68 5.39 12.23 -1.96
CA ALA A 68 4.70 12.44 -3.23
C ALA A 68 5.67 12.45 -4.43
N ALA A 69 6.87 13.02 -4.27
CA ALA A 69 7.88 13.05 -5.33
C ALA A 69 8.40 11.66 -5.71
N ASN A 70 8.36 10.70 -4.78
CA ASN A 70 8.79 9.33 -5.03
C ASN A 70 7.70 8.44 -5.65
N SER A 71 6.42 8.79 -5.49
CA SER A 71 5.29 7.96 -5.90
C SER A 71 4.47 8.51 -7.08
N ASN A 72 4.63 9.80 -7.43
CA ASN A 72 3.81 10.45 -8.46
C ASN A 72 4.12 10.02 -9.91
N ASN A 73 5.17 9.23 -10.13
CA ASN A 73 5.48 8.62 -11.42
C ASN A 73 4.64 7.36 -11.70
N ALA A 74 3.95 6.83 -10.69
CA ALA A 74 2.95 5.78 -10.84
C ALA A 74 1.56 6.37 -10.58
N THR A 75 0.62 6.18 -11.52
CA THR A 75 -0.75 6.68 -11.36
C THR A 75 -1.45 5.95 -10.22
N THR A 76 -1.25 4.63 -10.12
CA THR A 76 -1.72 3.79 -9.01
C THR A 76 -0.57 2.93 -8.50
N VAL A 77 -0.42 2.86 -7.19
CA VAL A 77 0.43 1.88 -6.53
C VAL A 77 -0.46 0.80 -5.92
N ASN A 78 -0.25 -0.46 -6.33
CA ASN A 78 -0.92 -1.62 -5.76
C ASN A 78 0.05 -2.35 -4.84
N LEU A 79 -0.38 -2.63 -3.62
CA LEU A 79 0.33 -3.45 -2.64
C LEU A 79 -0.42 -4.76 -2.46
N THR A 80 0.21 -5.89 -2.74
CA THR A 80 -0.44 -7.21 -2.64
C THR A 80 0.38 -8.15 -1.78
N THR A 81 -0.25 -8.81 -0.81
CA THR A 81 0.38 -9.82 0.06
C THR A 81 -0.30 -11.18 -0.07
N ALA A 82 0.35 -12.21 0.48
CA ALA A 82 -0.23 -13.54 0.64
C ALA A 82 -1.33 -13.55 1.72
N SER A 83 -2.13 -14.62 1.76
CA SER A 83 -3.26 -14.81 2.68
C SER A 83 -2.89 -14.64 4.17
N ALA A 84 -1.73 -15.10 4.59
CA ALA A 84 -1.29 -14.98 6.00
C ALA A 84 -0.41 -13.74 6.27
N SER A 85 -0.44 -12.74 5.38
CA SER A 85 0.47 -11.59 5.42
C SER A 85 -0.27 -10.27 5.41
N SER A 86 0.33 -9.26 6.01
CA SER A 86 -0.27 -7.94 6.22
C SER A 86 0.50 -6.82 5.52
N VAL A 87 -0.19 -5.69 5.31
CA VAL A 87 0.43 -4.42 4.93
C VAL A 87 0.42 -3.48 6.13
N SER A 88 1.57 -2.84 6.41
CA SER A 88 1.70 -1.90 7.52
C SER A 88 2.24 -0.55 7.05
N PHE A 89 1.58 0.52 7.45
CA PHE A 89 2.04 1.91 7.29
C PHE A 89 2.56 2.41 8.64
N SER A 90 3.87 2.62 8.77
CA SER A 90 4.51 2.90 10.06
C SER A 90 5.66 3.90 9.95
N ASN A 91 6.14 4.35 11.09
CA ASN A 91 7.23 5.28 11.31
C ASN A 91 7.00 6.68 10.72
N ASN A 92 6.99 6.82 9.40
CA ASN A 92 6.83 8.12 8.74
C ASN A 92 5.63 8.15 7.79
N ALA A 93 5.01 9.32 7.66
CA ALA A 93 3.86 9.52 6.79
C ALA A 93 4.19 9.19 5.32
N SER A 94 3.20 8.64 4.62
CA SER A 94 3.34 8.25 3.22
C SER A 94 2.28 8.89 2.33
N THR A 95 2.68 9.23 1.09
CA THR A 95 1.83 9.90 0.11
C THR A 95 1.89 9.17 -1.23
N PHE A 96 0.72 8.98 -1.85
CA PHE A 96 0.56 8.34 -3.16
C PHE A 96 -0.37 9.17 -4.05
N GLN A 97 -0.38 8.92 -5.35
CA GLN A 97 -1.41 9.45 -6.24
C GLN A 97 -2.73 8.69 -6.04
N ALA A 98 -2.77 7.42 -6.37
CA ALA A 98 -3.81 6.48 -5.96
C ALA A 98 -3.16 5.26 -5.28
N LEU A 99 -3.87 4.61 -4.37
CA LEU A 99 -3.37 3.48 -3.61
C LEU A 99 -4.43 2.38 -3.55
N ASP A 100 -4.05 1.20 -4.02
CA ASP A 100 -4.83 -0.01 -3.84
C ASP A 100 -4.03 -1.00 -2.98
N VAL A 101 -4.66 -1.55 -1.96
CA VAL A 101 -4.05 -2.56 -1.08
C VAL A 101 -4.93 -3.79 -1.08
N SER A 102 -4.32 -4.95 -1.33
CA SER A 102 -4.94 -6.27 -1.24
C SER A 102 -4.09 -7.12 -0.29
N SER A 103 -4.58 -7.25 0.93
CA SER A 103 -3.87 -7.93 2.02
C SER A 103 -4.72 -9.06 2.57
N GLY A 104 -4.16 -10.27 2.71
CA GLY A 104 -4.93 -11.41 3.22
C GLY A 104 -5.09 -11.40 4.74
N ASN A 105 -4.19 -10.75 5.49
CA ASN A 105 -4.23 -10.80 6.97
C ASN A 105 -4.07 -9.41 7.61
N GLY A 106 -4.75 -8.43 7.05
CA GLY A 106 -4.95 -7.12 7.66
C GLY A 106 -4.08 -5.99 7.11
N ILE A 107 -4.59 -4.79 7.36
CA ILE A 107 -3.91 -3.52 7.09
C ILE A 107 -3.76 -2.75 8.38
N ASN A 108 -2.52 -2.44 8.75
CA ASN A 108 -2.19 -1.72 9.98
C ASN A 108 -1.69 -0.32 9.64
N GLN A 109 -2.34 0.70 10.19
CA GLN A 109 -1.93 2.09 10.01
C GLN A 109 -1.62 2.73 11.36
N SER A 110 -0.42 3.29 11.49
CA SER A 110 -0.01 4.05 12.69
C SER A 110 0.50 5.45 12.38
N VAL A 111 0.46 5.87 11.12
CA VAL A 111 0.93 7.17 10.63
C VAL A 111 -0.04 7.77 9.61
N ASN A 112 0.17 9.02 9.22
CA ASN A 112 -0.63 9.61 8.14
C ASN A 112 -0.37 8.91 6.80
N VAL A 113 -1.45 8.58 6.09
CA VAL A 113 -1.41 8.13 4.69
C VAL A 113 -2.28 9.08 3.88
N THR A 114 -1.72 9.61 2.81
CA THR A 114 -2.42 10.56 1.95
C THR A 114 -2.44 10.05 0.51
N THR A 115 -3.60 10.12 -0.13
CA THR A 115 -3.70 9.97 -1.58
C THR A 115 -4.29 11.23 -2.19
N SER A 116 -3.92 11.55 -3.44
CA SER A 116 -4.52 12.66 -4.21
C SER A 116 -5.66 12.20 -5.12
N SER A 117 -5.86 10.89 -5.22
CA SER A 117 -6.95 10.23 -5.94
C SER A 117 -7.59 9.16 -5.04
N ALA A 118 -8.49 8.35 -5.61
CA ALA A 118 -9.18 7.30 -4.86
C ALA A 118 -8.22 6.27 -4.26
N ALA A 119 -8.67 5.63 -3.18
CA ALA A 119 -7.99 4.49 -2.57
C ALA A 119 -8.96 3.34 -2.31
N THR A 120 -8.45 2.12 -2.50
CA THR A 120 -9.14 0.87 -2.15
C THR A 120 -8.25 0.07 -1.21
N LEU A 121 -8.77 -0.25 -0.05
CA LEU A 121 -8.07 -1.00 0.99
C LEU A 121 -8.87 -2.27 1.28
N ASP A 122 -8.33 -3.40 0.87
CA ASP A 122 -8.90 -4.72 1.13
C ASP A 122 -7.97 -5.45 2.12
N ALA A 123 -8.42 -5.55 3.35
CA ALA A 123 -7.65 -6.10 4.45
C ALA A 123 -7.85 -7.61 4.64
N ASP A 124 -8.89 -8.17 4.00
CA ASP A 124 -9.24 -9.60 4.03
C ASP A 124 -9.52 -10.06 2.60
N SER A 125 -8.48 -10.00 1.76
CA SER A 125 -8.60 -10.18 0.30
C SER A 125 -8.81 -11.63 -0.14
N ASP A 126 -8.76 -12.58 0.77
CA ASP A 126 -9.04 -14.00 0.55
C ASP A 126 -10.34 -14.46 1.23
N ASP A 127 -11.06 -13.54 1.87
CA ASP A 127 -12.37 -13.75 2.50
C ASP A 127 -12.37 -14.96 3.47
N ASP A 128 -11.28 -15.11 4.25
CA ASP A 128 -11.14 -16.25 5.18
C ASP A 128 -11.64 -15.94 6.61
N GLY A 129 -12.13 -14.70 6.80
CA GLY A 129 -12.59 -14.19 8.10
C GLY A 129 -11.45 -13.75 9.02
N SER A 130 -10.28 -13.46 8.45
CA SER A 130 -9.13 -12.94 9.17
C SER A 130 -8.56 -11.76 8.38
N GLY A 131 -8.40 -10.64 8.90
CA GLY A 131 -7.85 -9.51 8.16
C GLY A 131 -8.56 -8.20 8.51
N ASP A 132 -8.08 -7.60 9.60
CA ASP A 132 -8.66 -6.38 10.12
C ASP A 132 -8.04 -5.15 9.48
N TYR A 133 -8.84 -4.11 9.28
CA TYR A 133 -8.30 -2.76 9.12
C TYR A 133 -8.13 -2.10 10.47
N SER A 134 -6.90 -1.85 10.86
CA SER A 134 -6.55 -1.24 12.15
C SER A 134 -5.82 0.09 11.94
N ASN A 135 -6.51 1.21 12.19
CA ASN A 135 -5.90 2.53 12.25
C ASN A 135 -5.72 2.94 13.71
N THR A 136 -4.52 2.74 14.25
CA THR A 136 -4.18 3.03 15.64
C THR A 136 -3.79 4.50 15.87
N ALA A 137 -3.30 5.19 14.83
CA ALA A 137 -2.95 6.60 14.87
C ALA A 137 -2.83 7.18 13.45
N GLY A 138 -2.86 8.51 13.36
CA GLY A 138 -2.75 9.24 12.11
C GLY A 138 -4.08 9.37 11.37
N THR A 139 -4.00 9.95 10.18
CA THR A 139 -5.17 10.17 9.31
C THR A 139 -4.94 9.47 7.98
N PHE A 140 -5.94 8.72 7.49
CA PHE A 140 -6.03 8.35 6.09
C PHE A 140 -6.80 9.44 5.34
N SER A 141 -6.16 10.09 4.35
CA SER A 141 -6.76 11.21 3.63
C SER A 141 -6.72 10.98 2.12
N THR A 142 -7.84 11.22 1.41
CA THR A 142 -7.93 11.06 -0.04
C THR A 142 -8.08 12.38 -0.80
N GLY A 143 -7.92 13.53 -0.12
CA GLY A 143 -7.95 14.83 -0.78
C GLY A 143 -9.26 15.17 -1.51
N GLY A 144 -10.37 14.59 -1.11
CA GLY A 144 -11.69 14.80 -1.76
C GLY A 144 -12.12 13.65 -2.67
N SER A 145 -11.30 12.60 -2.81
CA SER A 145 -11.59 11.42 -3.63
C SER A 145 -12.22 10.30 -2.80
N ALA A 146 -12.75 9.27 -3.47
CA ALA A 146 -13.39 8.14 -2.81
C ALA A 146 -12.39 7.25 -2.06
N LEU A 147 -12.85 6.67 -0.95
CA LEU A 147 -12.18 5.62 -0.19
C LEU A 147 -13.13 4.43 -0.03
N SER A 148 -12.65 3.23 -0.33
CA SER A 148 -13.31 1.97 0.01
C SER A 148 -12.40 1.16 0.92
N ILE A 149 -12.95 0.64 2.02
CA ILE A 149 -12.25 -0.28 2.93
C ILE A 149 -13.13 -1.52 3.07
N THR A 150 -12.52 -2.69 2.84
CA THR A 150 -13.11 -4.00 3.13
C THR A 150 -12.22 -4.69 4.16
N ALA A 151 -12.81 -5.27 5.20
CA ALA A 151 -12.06 -5.93 6.28
C ALA A 151 -12.99 -6.88 7.05
N ASN A 152 -12.42 -7.89 7.71
CA ASN A 152 -13.17 -8.73 8.65
C ASN A 152 -13.64 -7.90 9.88
N ASP A 153 -12.76 -7.09 10.47
CA ASP A 153 -13.12 -6.11 11.51
C ASP A 153 -12.48 -4.76 11.23
N PHE A 154 -13.07 -3.71 11.78
CA PHE A 154 -12.68 -2.33 11.54
C PHE A 154 -12.38 -1.59 12.83
N GLY A 155 -11.10 -1.35 13.11
CA GLY A 155 -10.60 -0.60 14.26
C GLY A 155 -10.12 0.80 13.90
N LEU A 156 -10.76 1.84 14.45
CA LEU A 156 -10.41 3.23 14.18
C LEU A 156 -10.13 3.99 15.48
N SER A 157 -8.85 4.22 15.77
CA SER A 157 -8.40 5.15 16.82
C SER A 157 -7.82 6.44 16.23
N GLY A 158 -7.32 6.39 15.00
CA GLY A 158 -6.93 7.56 14.21
C GLY A 158 -8.13 8.21 13.52
N ALA A 159 -7.92 8.75 12.33
CA ALA A 159 -8.97 9.44 11.57
C ALA A 159 -9.03 8.98 10.11
N ILE A 160 -10.20 9.12 9.49
CA ILE A 160 -10.41 9.06 8.04
C ILE A 160 -10.91 10.42 7.59
N ASN A 161 -10.32 10.96 6.52
CA ASN A 161 -10.70 12.24 5.95
C ASN A 161 -10.76 12.15 4.41
N THR A 162 -11.93 11.94 3.88
CA THR A 162 -12.17 11.92 2.44
C THR A 162 -12.63 13.28 1.89
N GLY A 163 -12.73 14.31 2.74
CA GLY A 163 -13.25 15.62 2.33
C GLY A 163 -14.66 15.52 1.76
N THR A 164 -14.81 15.78 0.46
CA THR A 164 -16.09 15.64 -0.25
C THR A 164 -16.27 14.27 -0.93
N GLY A 165 -15.25 13.39 -0.84
CA GLY A 165 -15.29 12.06 -1.41
C GLY A 165 -16.20 11.10 -0.62
N THR A 166 -16.64 10.05 -1.29
CA THR A 166 -17.41 8.98 -0.63
C THR A 166 -16.49 8.11 0.21
N THR A 167 -16.93 7.72 1.40
CA THR A 167 -16.28 6.68 2.21
C THR A 167 -17.20 5.46 2.26
N ASN A 168 -16.71 4.31 1.81
CA ASN A 168 -17.36 3.01 1.95
C ASN A 168 -16.57 2.17 2.94
N ILE A 169 -17.25 1.59 3.92
CA ILE A 169 -16.70 0.62 4.85
C ILE A 169 -17.57 -0.64 4.74
N LEU A 170 -16.93 -1.73 4.38
CA LEU A 170 -17.56 -3.03 4.15
C LEU A 170 -16.91 -4.03 5.10
N VAL A 171 -17.71 -4.88 5.69
CA VAL A 171 -17.24 -6.02 6.48
C VAL A 171 -17.30 -7.24 5.58
N SER A 172 -16.17 -7.94 5.45
CA SER A 172 -16.10 -9.25 4.78
C SER A 172 -16.65 -10.33 5.72
N ASP A 173 -17.17 -11.40 5.14
CA ASP A 173 -17.78 -12.52 5.89
C ASP A 173 -16.73 -13.53 6.39
#